data_c3ac464d0f9af0128e598087303ab615
#
_entry.id   c3ac464d0f9af0128e598087303ab615
#
_cell.length_a   1.000
_cell.length_b   1.000
_cell.length_c   1.000
_cell.angle_alpha   90.00
_cell.angle_beta   90.00
_cell.angle_gamma   90.00
#
_symmetry.space_group_name_H-M   'P 1'
#
loop_
_entity.id
_entity.type
_entity.pdbx_description
1 polymer ?
#
loop_
_entity_poly.entity_id
_entity_poly.type
_entity_poly.pdbx_seq_one_letter_code
_entity_poly.pdbx_strand_id
1 'polypeptide(L)'
;MMRYETEKCHARARRYLSPEEYPFFPGDVAPPALPPLAYPEIIRDDGQNINDQILAAYLDFVVPRGCAPGDDGQHGSTAIADIACLQALSRRVHFGKFVAESKFAADADAFRDLAARGDVPGIHALLENVAVEDNVVRRAMLKAVTFGQDAFSGMDPGYKVEPALVASIYRNMIIPLTKQVQVTYLLKRLGHEDKVPQKPEDWPPYLRAFALED
;
A
#
# COMPACT_ATOMS: atom_id res chain seq x y z
N MET A 1 6.40 -19.74 7.86
CA MET A 1 5.55 -20.33 8.92
C MET A 1 5.12 -19.29 9.96
N MET A 2 6.03 -18.63 10.71
CA MET A 2 5.65 -17.67 11.77
C MET A 2 4.81 -16.47 11.27
N ARG A 3 5.14 -15.87 10.14
CA ARG A 3 4.34 -14.77 9.53
C ARG A 3 2.91 -15.21 9.25
N TYR A 4 2.74 -16.39 8.72
CA TYR A 4 1.44 -17.00 8.43
C TYR A 4 0.59 -17.21 9.71
N GLU A 5 1.18 -17.76 10.79
CA GLU A 5 0.46 -17.92 12.07
C GLU A 5 0.04 -16.57 12.68
N THR A 6 0.85 -15.53 12.49
CA THR A 6 0.50 -14.16 12.91
C THR A 6 -0.74 -13.65 12.17
N GLU A 7 -0.84 -13.89 10.86
CA GLU A 7 -2.03 -13.49 10.09
C GLU A 7 -3.29 -14.28 10.46
N LYS A 8 -3.16 -15.55 10.82
CA LYS A 8 -4.29 -16.32 11.38
C LYS A 8 -4.84 -15.68 12.66
N CYS A 9 -3.96 -15.23 13.56
CA CYS A 9 -4.39 -14.51 14.76
C CYS A 9 -5.10 -13.20 14.41
N HIS A 10 -4.58 -12.42 13.45
CA HIS A 10 -5.19 -11.20 12.98
C HIS A 10 -6.60 -11.43 12.39
N ALA A 11 -6.77 -12.46 11.56
CA ALA A 11 -8.06 -12.81 10.98
C ALA A 11 -9.11 -13.10 12.05
N ARG A 12 -8.76 -13.86 13.10
CA ARG A 12 -9.65 -14.15 14.23
C ARG A 12 -10.08 -12.87 14.96
N ALA A 13 -9.24 -11.82 14.98
CA ALA A 13 -9.54 -10.51 15.55
C ALA A 13 -10.25 -9.56 14.57
N ARG A 14 -10.90 -10.06 13.51
CA ARG A 14 -11.64 -9.33 12.47
C ARG A 14 -10.80 -8.52 11.50
N ARG A 15 -9.52 -8.81 11.33
CA ARG A 15 -8.76 -8.26 10.21
C ARG A 15 -9.24 -8.94 8.92
N TYR A 16 -9.01 -8.25 7.80
CA TYR A 16 -9.34 -8.74 6.44
C TYR A 16 -10.85 -8.79 6.12
N LEU A 17 -11.66 -7.98 6.79
CA LEU A 17 -13.09 -7.82 6.50
C LEU A 17 -13.42 -6.52 5.77
N SER A 18 -12.46 -5.61 5.68
CA SER A 18 -12.59 -4.32 4.98
C SER A 18 -11.99 -4.39 3.59
N PRO A 19 -12.50 -3.62 2.61
CA PRO A 19 -12.04 -3.69 1.21
C PRO A 19 -10.59 -3.22 0.99
N GLU A 20 -9.94 -2.65 1.99
CA GLU A 20 -8.53 -2.26 1.97
C GLU A 20 -7.63 -3.23 2.75
N GLU A 21 -8.17 -4.28 3.36
CA GLU A 21 -7.41 -5.21 4.20
C GLU A 21 -7.34 -6.60 3.57
N TYR A 22 -6.17 -7.03 3.20
CA TYR A 22 -5.91 -8.34 2.61
C TYR A 22 -4.79 -9.07 3.33
N PRO A 23 -4.94 -10.39 3.60
CA PRO A 23 -3.82 -11.18 4.11
C PRO A 23 -2.76 -11.39 3.02
N PHE A 24 -1.51 -11.51 3.40
CA PHE A 24 -0.41 -11.91 2.51
C PHE A 24 -0.36 -13.42 2.31
N PHE A 25 -0.90 -14.18 3.25
CA PHE A 25 -0.91 -15.65 3.24
C PHE A 25 -2.35 -16.16 3.40
N PRO A 26 -3.18 -16.08 2.35
CA PRO A 26 -4.63 -16.35 2.47
C PRO A 26 -5.02 -17.80 2.66
N GLY A 27 -4.09 -18.78 2.51
CA GLY A 27 -4.38 -20.21 2.37
C GLY A 27 -5.28 -20.83 3.43
N ASP A 28 -5.18 -20.48 4.71
CA ASP A 28 -6.02 -21.01 5.78
C ASP A 28 -6.39 -19.92 6.80
N VAL A 29 -6.78 -18.75 6.30
CA VAL A 29 -7.23 -17.68 7.17
C VAL A 29 -8.51 -18.12 7.88
N ALA A 30 -8.44 -18.26 9.19
CA ALA A 30 -9.57 -18.69 9.99
C ALA A 30 -10.69 -17.62 10.01
N PRO A 31 -11.97 -18.04 10.08
CA PRO A 31 -13.06 -17.09 10.23
C PRO A 31 -12.89 -16.27 11.52
N PRO A 32 -13.38 -15.02 11.54
CA PRO A 32 -13.29 -14.18 12.72
C PRO A 32 -14.04 -14.81 13.90
N ALA A 33 -13.46 -14.68 15.09
CA ALA A 33 -14.10 -15.14 16.33
C ALA A 33 -15.22 -14.21 16.81
N LEU A 34 -15.26 -12.99 16.27
CA LEU A 34 -16.25 -11.96 16.61
C LEU A 34 -17.24 -11.77 15.45
N PRO A 35 -18.47 -11.31 15.71
CA PRO A 35 -19.43 -11.02 14.65
C PRO A 35 -18.89 -10.00 13.66
N PRO A 36 -19.27 -10.05 12.36
CA PRO A 36 -18.85 -9.06 11.38
C PRO A 36 -19.31 -7.64 11.78
N LEU A 37 -18.51 -6.65 11.40
CA LEU A 37 -18.90 -5.26 11.54
C LEU A 37 -19.82 -4.87 10.38
N ALA A 38 -20.87 -4.12 10.68
CA ALA A 38 -21.72 -3.53 9.63
C ALA A 38 -21.09 -2.18 9.23
N TYR A 39 -20.61 -2.09 8.00
CA TYR A 39 -20.17 -0.84 7.38
C TYR A 39 -21.10 -0.45 6.24
N PRO A 40 -21.27 0.84 5.95
CA PRO A 40 -21.89 1.26 4.71
C PRO A 40 -21.08 0.72 3.51
N GLU A 41 -21.75 0.17 2.50
CA GLU A 41 -21.15 -0.25 1.24
C GLU A 41 -20.78 0.99 0.40
N ILE A 42 -19.64 1.63 0.73
CA ILE A 42 -19.13 2.79 0.01
C ILE A 42 -18.31 2.34 -1.20
N ILE A 43 -17.56 1.23 -1.04
CA ILE A 43 -16.66 0.69 -2.05
C ILE A 43 -17.28 -0.57 -2.63
N ARG A 44 -17.29 -0.67 -3.96
CA ARG A 44 -17.61 -1.92 -4.63
C ARG A 44 -16.45 -2.88 -4.43
N ASP A 45 -16.75 -4.08 -3.97
CA ASP A 45 -15.75 -5.14 -3.91
C ASP A 45 -15.35 -5.53 -5.34
N ASP A 46 -14.12 -5.27 -5.69
CA ASP A 46 -13.55 -5.55 -7.00
C ASP A 46 -12.54 -6.71 -6.97
N GLY A 47 -12.36 -7.34 -5.78
CA GLY A 47 -11.39 -8.41 -5.57
C GLY A 47 -9.94 -8.00 -5.82
N GLN A 48 -9.67 -6.71 -6.03
CA GLN A 48 -8.33 -6.23 -6.34
C GLN A 48 -7.42 -6.33 -5.11
N ASN A 49 -6.40 -7.15 -5.24
CA ASN A 49 -5.34 -7.34 -4.25
C ASN A 49 -3.98 -7.32 -4.96
N ILE A 50 -3.08 -6.43 -4.56
CA ILE A 50 -1.72 -6.32 -5.10
C ILE A 50 -0.65 -6.63 -4.05
N ASN A 51 -0.98 -7.44 -3.05
CA ASN A 51 -0.06 -7.82 -1.98
C ASN A 51 1.21 -8.49 -2.49
N ASP A 52 1.16 -9.22 -3.61
CA ASP A 52 2.36 -9.83 -4.21
C ASP A 52 3.37 -8.76 -4.66
N GLN A 53 2.89 -7.67 -5.27
CA GLN A 53 3.74 -6.54 -5.64
C GLN A 53 4.27 -5.81 -4.40
N ILE A 54 3.44 -5.65 -3.38
CA ILE A 54 3.84 -5.02 -2.11
C ILE A 54 4.90 -5.87 -1.40
N LEU A 55 4.74 -7.19 -1.39
CA LEU A 55 5.71 -8.11 -0.79
C LEU A 55 7.04 -8.10 -1.54
N ALA A 56 7.01 -8.16 -2.87
CA ALA A 56 8.21 -8.04 -3.69
C ALA A 56 8.95 -6.72 -3.39
N ALA A 57 8.23 -5.61 -3.43
CA ALA A 57 8.75 -4.29 -3.11
C ALA A 57 9.33 -4.20 -1.68
N TYR A 58 8.68 -4.83 -0.72
CA TYR A 58 9.19 -4.88 0.65
C TYR A 58 10.51 -5.63 0.74
N LEU A 59 10.61 -6.79 0.10
CA LEU A 59 11.82 -7.63 0.14
C LEU A 59 12.97 -7.04 -0.66
N ASP A 60 12.71 -6.43 -1.81
CA ASP A 60 13.74 -5.97 -2.75
C ASP A 60 14.20 -4.53 -2.48
N PHE A 61 13.36 -3.73 -1.83
CA PHE A 61 13.67 -2.32 -1.60
C PHE A 61 13.71 -1.94 -0.11
N VAL A 62 12.66 -2.28 0.67
CA VAL A 62 12.55 -1.79 2.06
C VAL A 62 13.55 -2.50 2.96
N VAL A 63 13.57 -3.83 2.94
CA VAL A 63 14.42 -4.64 3.81
C VAL A 63 15.92 -4.37 3.59
N PRO A 64 16.45 -4.37 2.34
CA PRO A 64 17.88 -4.14 2.15
C PRO A 64 18.38 -2.75 2.55
N ARG A 65 17.47 -1.77 2.61
CA ARG A 65 17.79 -0.38 2.97
C ARG A 65 17.49 -0.04 4.43
N GLY A 66 16.56 -0.78 5.03
CA GLY A 66 16.10 -0.54 6.40
C GLY A 66 16.71 -1.45 7.45
N CYS A 67 17.33 -2.57 7.04
CA CYS A 67 17.84 -3.58 7.95
C CYS A 67 19.34 -3.82 7.71
N ALA A 68 20.10 -3.99 8.78
CA ALA A 68 21.46 -4.48 8.66
C ALA A 68 21.46 -5.95 8.20
N PRO A 69 22.44 -6.36 7.38
CA PRO A 69 22.59 -7.77 7.01
C PRO A 69 22.99 -8.61 8.22
N GLY A 70 22.48 -9.84 8.27
CA GLY A 70 22.80 -10.82 9.31
C GLY A 70 21.57 -11.37 10.01
N ASP A 71 21.82 -12.18 11.03
CA ASP A 71 20.80 -12.79 11.87
C ASP A 71 21.06 -12.39 13.33
N ASP A 72 20.06 -11.72 13.93
CA ASP A 72 20.10 -11.31 15.33
C ASP A 72 19.48 -12.34 16.29
N GLY A 73 19.04 -13.50 15.78
CA GLY A 73 18.37 -14.55 16.53
C GLY A 73 16.96 -14.21 17.01
N GLN A 74 16.41 -13.04 16.67
CA GLN A 74 15.10 -12.55 17.13
C GLN A 74 13.95 -12.92 16.18
N HIS A 75 13.95 -14.13 15.66
CA HIS A 75 13.03 -14.57 14.60
C HIS A 75 11.54 -14.34 14.92
N GLY A 76 11.14 -14.51 16.20
CA GLY A 76 9.76 -14.30 16.62
C GLY A 76 9.34 -12.84 16.52
N SER A 77 10.14 -11.95 17.07
CA SER A 77 9.90 -10.51 17.03
C SER A 77 9.94 -9.98 15.59
N THR A 78 10.90 -10.44 14.79
CA THR A 78 11.04 -10.08 13.38
C THR A 78 9.79 -10.50 12.58
N ALA A 79 9.30 -11.74 12.77
CA ALA A 79 8.12 -12.21 12.05
C ALA A 79 6.85 -11.38 12.36
N ILE A 80 6.68 -10.97 13.63
CA ILE A 80 5.56 -10.12 14.03
C ILE A 80 5.72 -8.71 13.45
N ALA A 81 6.92 -8.13 13.51
CA ALA A 81 7.21 -6.81 12.97
C ALA A 81 7.03 -6.77 11.45
N ASP A 82 7.50 -7.79 10.72
CA ASP A 82 7.33 -7.92 9.28
C ASP A 82 5.86 -7.89 8.88
N ILE A 83 5.03 -8.71 9.53
CA ILE A 83 3.60 -8.76 9.22
C ILE A 83 2.92 -7.45 9.58
N ALA A 84 3.28 -6.81 10.68
CA ALA A 84 2.73 -5.50 11.03
C ALA A 84 3.09 -4.43 9.99
N CYS A 85 4.33 -4.42 9.50
CA CYS A 85 4.79 -3.52 8.45
C CYS A 85 4.07 -3.80 7.11
N LEU A 86 4.06 -5.05 6.67
CA LEU A 86 3.39 -5.48 5.44
C LEU A 86 1.90 -5.12 5.45
N GLN A 87 1.19 -5.38 6.55
CA GLN A 87 -0.22 -5.02 6.72
C GLN A 87 -0.43 -3.49 6.69
N ALA A 88 0.47 -2.72 7.29
CA ALA A 88 0.39 -1.26 7.24
C ALA A 88 0.60 -0.73 5.81
N LEU A 89 1.56 -1.28 5.06
CA LEU A 89 1.80 -0.96 3.65
C LEU A 89 0.60 -1.34 2.79
N SER A 90 0.09 -2.57 2.93
CA SER A 90 -1.07 -3.07 2.19
C SER A 90 -2.29 -2.18 2.39
N ARG A 91 -2.68 -1.92 3.63
CA ARG A 91 -3.80 -1.01 3.93
C ARG A 91 -3.60 0.37 3.34
N ARG A 92 -2.40 0.93 3.46
CA ARG A 92 -2.11 2.27 2.94
C ARG A 92 -2.27 2.34 1.43
N VAL A 93 -1.85 1.30 0.72
CA VAL A 93 -1.95 1.20 -0.74
C VAL A 93 -3.40 0.95 -1.18
N HIS A 94 -4.06 -0.05 -0.62
CA HIS A 94 -5.44 -0.42 -1.00
C HIS A 94 -6.48 0.63 -0.57
N PHE A 95 -6.16 1.51 0.40
CA PHE A 95 -6.99 2.67 0.72
C PHE A 95 -7.17 3.63 -0.48
N GLY A 96 -6.37 3.46 -1.51
CA GLY A 96 -6.53 4.10 -2.81
C GLY A 96 -7.94 3.93 -3.41
N LYS A 97 -8.63 2.83 -3.15
CA LYS A 97 -10.02 2.59 -3.60
C LYS A 97 -10.98 3.67 -3.08
N PHE A 98 -10.87 4.05 -1.81
CA PHE A 98 -11.70 5.09 -1.20
C PHE A 98 -11.41 6.47 -1.80
N VAL A 99 -10.13 6.75 -2.07
CA VAL A 99 -9.74 8.01 -2.74
C VAL A 99 -10.29 8.06 -4.16
N ALA A 100 -10.20 6.95 -4.90
CA ALA A 100 -10.73 6.84 -6.26
C ALA A 100 -12.25 7.05 -6.28
N GLU A 101 -12.99 6.41 -5.38
CA GLU A 101 -14.45 6.57 -5.29
C GLU A 101 -14.85 8.01 -4.95
N SER A 102 -14.13 8.64 -4.01
CA SER A 102 -14.36 10.04 -3.66
C SER A 102 -14.14 10.99 -4.85
N LYS A 103 -13.07 10.76 -5.64
CA LYS A 103 -12.79 11.56 -6.84
C LYS A 103 -13.79 11.28 -7.95
N PHE A 104 -14.17 10.02 -8.14
CA PHE A 104 -15.22 9.64 -9.08
C PHE A 104 -16.55 10.32 -8.74
N ALA A 105 -16.92 10.37 -7.47
CA ALA A 105 -18.15 11.06 -7.05
C ALA A 105 -18.12 12.57 -7.35
N ALA A 106 -16.95 13.17 -7.41
CA ALA A 106 -16.78 14.61 -7.72
C ALA A 106 -16.88 14.90 -9.22
N ASP A 107 -16.41 13.99 -10.11
CA ASP A 107 -16.42 14.17 -11.57
C ASP A 107 -16.60 12.84 -12.32
N ALA A 108 -17.78 12.27 -12.19
CA ALA A 108 -18.08 10.94 -12.72
C ALA A 108 -17.99 10.88 -14.26
N ASP A 109 -18.36 11.94 -14.96
CA ASP A 109 -18.44 11.93 -16.43
C ASP A 109 -17.06 11.94 -17.08
N ALA A 110 -16.13 12.74 -16.54
CA ALA A 110 -14.74 12.71 -17.01
C ALA A 110 -14.10 11.33 -16.85
N PHE A 111 -14.32 10.67 -15.69
CA PHE A 111 -13.79 9.31 -15.48
C PHE A 111 -14.44 8.27 -16.39
N ARG A 112 -15.75 8.35 -16.69
CA ARG A 112 -16.44 7.45 -17.63
C ARG A 112 -15.85 7.56 -19.04
N ASP A 113 -15.64 8.78 -19.51
CA ASP A 113 -15.08 9.04 -20.85
C ASP A 113 -13.66 8.47 -21.00
N LEU A 114 -12.81 8.69 -19.99
CA LEU A 114 -11.44 8.18 -20.01
C LEU A 114 -11.39 6.65 -19.90
N ALA A 115 -12.20 6.07 -19.02
CA ALA A 115 -12.27 4.62 -18.87
C ALA A 115 -12.81 3.93 -20.14
N ALA A 116 -13.81 4.51 -20.81
CA ALA A 116 -14.34 4.00 -22.06
C ALA A 116 -13.26 3.95 -23.19
N ARG A 117 -12.30 4.85 -23.17
CA ARG A 117 -11.14 4.84 -24.09
C ARG A 117 -9.97 3.99 -23.60
N GLY A 118 -9.97 3.55 -22.35
CA GLY A 118 -8.82 2.91 -21.73
C GLY A 118 -7.63 3.86 -21.53
N ASP A 119 -7.90 5.14 -21.38
CA ASP A 119 -6.89 6.19 -21.22
C ASP A 119 -6.34 6.21 -19.80
N VAL A 120 -5.47 5.26 -19.48
CA VAL A 120 -4.80 5.16 -18.17
C VAL A 120 -4.04 6.44 -17.82
N PRO A 121 -3.26 7.09 -18.72
CA PRO A 121 -2.63 8.36 -18.43
C PRO A 121 -3.62 9.48 -18.08
N GLY A 122 -4.74 9.56 -18.80
CA GLY A 122 -5.79 10.54 -18.54
C GLY A 122 -6.46 10.32 -17.18
N ILE A 123 -6.80 9.08 -16.83
CA ILE A 123 -7.32 8.74 -15.50
C ILE A 123 -6.33 9.13 -14.42
N HIS A 124 -5.03 8.82 -14.62
CA HIS A 124 -3.99 9.19 -13.67
C HIS A 124 -3.91 10.72 -13.47
N ALA A 125 -3.94 11.48 -14.55
CA ALA A 125 -3.88 12.94 -14.49
C ALA A 125 -5.03 13.55 -13.66
N LEU A 126 -6.25 13.00 -13.75
CA LEU A 126 -7.37 13.40 -12.90
C LEU A 126 -7.21 12.98 -11.43
N LEU A 127 -6.53 11.86 -11.21
CA LEU A 127 -6.26 11.36 -9.86
C LEU A 127 -5.10 12.08 -9.17
N GLU A 128 -4.18 12.66 -9.92
CA GLU A 128 -2.97 13.26 -9.39
C GLU A 128 -3.25 14.54 -8.60
N ASN A 129 -2.53 14.70 -7.50
CA ASN A 129 -2.43 15.95 -6.76
C ASN A 129 -1.05 16.03 -6.10
N VAL A 130 -0.09 16.57 -6.84
CA VAL A 130 1.32 16.66 -6.43
C VAL A 130 1.48 17.38 -5.09
N ALA A 131 0.72 18.45 -4.83
CA ALA A 131 0.82 19.20 -3.57
C ALA A 131 0.37 18.34 -2.36
N VAL A 132 -0.65 17.52 -2.53
CA VAL A 132 -1.09 16.57 -1.49
C VAL A 132 -0.06 15.46 -1.30
N GLU A 133 0.50 14.92 -2.37
CA GLU A 133 1.53 13.88 -2.34
C GLU A 133 2.78 14.36 -1.62
N ASP A 134 3.30 15.54 -1.95
CA ASP A 134 4.44 16.14 -1.27
C ASP A 134 4.17 16.41 0.22
N ASN A 135 2.96 16.86 0.56
CA ASN A 135 2.56 17.00 1.96
C ASN A 135 2.52 15.66 2.71
N VAL A 136 2.07 14.59 2.05
CA VAL A 136 2.07 13.24 2.64
C VAL A 136 3.50 12.77 2.91
N VAL A 137 4.41 12.93 1.94
CA VAL A 137 5.82 12.58 2.11
C VAL A 137 6.46 13.38 3.24
N ARG A 138 6.28 14.70 3.26
CA ARG A 138 6.80 15.57 4.32
C ARG A 138 6.29 15.17 5.71
N ARG A 139 5.01 14.86 5.84
CA ARG A 139 4.41 14.41 7.11
C ARG A 139 4.96 13.04 7.54
N ALA A 140 5.21 12.14 6.60
CA ALA A 140 5.83 10.84 6.88
C ALA A 140 7.25 11.00 7.40
N MET A 141 8.06 11.87 6.77
CA MET A 141 9.40 12.22 7.26
C MET A 141 9.39 12.82 8.66
N LEU A 142 8.50 13.79 8.93
CA LEU A 142 8.37 14.39 10.27
C LEU A 142 8.00 13.36 11.34
N LYS A 143 7.14 12.40 10.99
CA LYS A 143 6.83 11.29 11.90
C LYS A 143 8.05 10.40 12.14
N ALA A 144 8.81 10.08 11.10
CA ALA A 144 10.04 9.30 11.24
C ALA A 144 11.07 10.01 12.13
N VAL A 145 11.25 11.32 11.96
CA VAL A 145 12.09 12.14 12.84
C VAL A 145 11.60 12.08 14.28
N THR A 146 10.28 12.22 14.52
CA THR A 146 9.72 12.31 15.87
C THR A 146 9.71 10.97 16.59
N PHE A 147 9.30 9.89 15.91
CA PHE A 147 9.10 8.56 16.53
C PHE A 147 10.28 7.61 16.35
N GLY A 148 11.18 7.90 15.40
CA GLY A 148 12.36 7.10 15.10
C GLY A 148 13.63 7.51 15.85
N GLN A 149 13.57 8.51 16.73
CA GLN A 149 14.73 8.94 17.52
C GLN A 149 15.15 7.86 18.51
N ASP A 150 16.45 7.64 18.59
CA ASP A 150 17.04 6.87 19.68
C ASP A 150 17.32 7.82 20.86
N ALA A 151 16.49 7.73 21.90
CA ALA A 151 16.60 8.57 23.09
C ALA A 151 17.91 8.37 23.87
N PHE A 152 18.68 7.33 23.55
CA PHE A 152 19.93 6.99 24.24
C PHE A 152 21.21 7.33 23.45
N SER A 153 21.08 7.91 22.25
CA SER A 153 22.22 8.22 21.39
C SER A 153 23.05 9.47 21.79
N GLY A 154 22.83 10.05 22.97
CA GLY A 154 23.58 11.20 23.46
C GLY A 154 23.18 12.52 22.77
N MET A 155 24.18 13.41 22.51
CA MET A 155 23.93 14.75 21.93
C MET A 155 23.64 14.72 20.43
N ASP A 156 23.89 13.60 19.73
CA ASP A 156 23.55 13.42 18.32
C ASP A 156 22.42 12.37 18.23
N PRO A 157 21.18 12.79 18.00
CA PRO A 157 20.06 11.85 17.95
C PRO A 157 20.17 10.98 16.72
N GLY A 158 20.65 9.75 16.89
CA GLY A 158 20.58 8.72 15.88
C GLY A 158 19.13 8.40 15.54
N TYR A 159 18.88 8.01 14.29
CA TYR A 159 17.56 7.51 13.90
C TYR A 159 17.59 5.98 13.76
N LYS A 160 16.61 5.30 14.35
CA LYS A 160 16.40 3.86 14.12
C LYS A 160 16.03 3.56 12.67
N VAL A 161 15.34 4.49 12.04
CA VAL A 161 15.00 4.46 10.62
C VAL A 161 15.28 5.84 10.04
N GLU A 162 16.12 5.88 9.01
CA GLU A 162 16.45 7.14 8.34
C GLU A 162 15.21 7.81 7.75
N PRO A 163 14.91 9.08 8.10
CA PRO A 163 13.74 9.78 7.56
C PRO A 163 13.73 9.86 6.02
N ALA A 164 14.89 9.93 5.39
CA ALA A 164 15.03 9.89 3.94
C ALA A 164 14.57 8.56 3.34
N LEU A 165 14.82 7.43 4.01
CA LEU A 165 14.31 6.12 3.58
C LEU A 165 12.78 6.10 3.61
N VAL A 166 12.16 6.66 4.66
CA VAL A 166 10.70 6.74 4.73
C VAL A 166 10.13 7.58 3.58
N ALA A 167 10.76 8.71 3.26
CA ALA A 167 10.37 9.52 2.09
C ALA A 167 10.49 8.72 0.79
N SER A 168 11.57 7.98 0.61
CA SER A 168 11.82 7.14 -0.56
C SER A 168 10.78 6.01 -0.68
N ILE A 169 10.43 5.34 0.41
CA ILE A 169 9.35 4.33 0.43
C ILE A 169 8.03 4.94 -0.03
N TYR A 170 7.69 6.15 0.42
CA TYR A 170 6.47 6.81 -0.02
C TYR A 170 6.51 7.16 -1.50
N ARG A 171 7.59 7.79 -1.99
CA ARG A 171 7.69 8.25 -3.38
C ARG A 171 7.78 7.09 -4.38
N ASN A 172 8.58 6.07 -4.06
CA ASN A 172 8.96 5.04 -5.03
C ASN A 172 8.12 3.75 -4.88
N MET A 173 7.32 3.62 -3.84
CA MET A 173 6.52 2.43 -3.59
C MET A 173 5.04 2.77 -3.30
N ILE A 174 4.76 3.47 -2.20
CA ILE A 174 3.39 3.65 -1.73
C ILE A 174 2.56 4.47 -2.72
N ILE A 175 3.07 5.61 -3.18
CA ILE A 175 2.35 6.51 -4.08
C ILE A 175 2.09 5.82 -5.43
N PRO A 176 3.09 5.26 -6.15
CA PRO A 176 2.84 4.57 -7.40
C PRO A 176 1.86 3.42 -7.28
N LEU A 177 2.03 2.52 -6.30
CA LEU A 177 1.13 1.40 -6.08
C LEU A 177 -0.29 1.84 -5.69
N THR A 178 -0.43 2.91 -4.89
CA THR A 178 -1.75 3.48 -4.58
C THR A 178 -2.45 4.00 -5.84
N LYS A 179 -1.71 4.64 -6.75
CA LYS A 179 -2.25 5.11 -8.04
C LYS A 179 -2.66 3.96 -8.95
N GLN A 180 -1.88 2.86 -9.00
CA GLN A 180 -2.30 1.64 -9.71
C GLN A 180 -3.63 1.10 -9.16
N VAL A 181 -3.77 1.02 -7.83
CA VAL A 181 -5.02 0.59 -7.20
C VAL A 181 -6.17 1.50 -7.58
N GLN A 182 -5.97 2.81 -7.59
CA GLN A 182 -7.00 3.78 -7.96
C GLN A 182 -7.45 3.62 -9.42
N VAL A 183 -6.51 3.52 -10.36
CA VAL A 183 -6.81 3.34 -11.79
C VAL A 183 -7.53 2.01 -12.02
N THR A 184 -7.01 0.92 -11.48
CA THR A 184 -7.63 -0.40 -11.59
C THR A 184 -9.05 -0.42 -11.03
N TYR A 185 -9.24 0.16 -9.85
CA TYR A 185 -10.55 0.27 -9.22
C TYR A 185 -11.55 0.99 -10.14
N LEU A 186 -11.17 2.13 -10.71
CA LEU A 186 -12.05 2.90 -11.59
C LEU A 186 -12.39 2.16 -12.87
N LEU A 187 -11.42 1.51 -13.50
CA LEU A 187 -11.66 0.71 -14.71
C LEU A 187 -12.63 -0.45 -14.41
N LYS A 188 -12.42 -1.21 -13.36
CA LYS A 188 -13.31 -2.29 -12.93
C LYS A 188 -14.70 -1.79 -12.53
N ARG A 189 -14.76 -0.70 -11.76
CA ARG A 189 -16.02 -0.07 -11.34
C ARG A 189 -16.90 0.33 -12.53
N LEU A 190 -16.28 0.68 -13.65
CA LEU A 190 -16.94 1.14 -14.86
C LEU A 190 -17.13 0.03 -15.91
N GLY A 191 -16.78 -1.23 -15.58
CA GLY A 191 -16.97 -2.37 -16.48
C GLY A 191 -15.92 -2.48 -17.59
N HIS A 192 -14.72 -1.94 -17.39
CA HIS A 192 -13.61 -1.96 -18.34
C HIS A 192 -12.41 -2.77 -17.81
N GLU A 193 -12.67 -3.94 -17.25
CA GLU A 193 -11.65 -4.84 -16.68
C GLU A 193 -10.62 -5.30 -17.70
N ASP A 194 -11.05 -5.43 -18.96
CA ASP A 194 -10.19 -5.77 -20.11
C ASP A 194 -9.10 -4.73 -20.40
N LYS A 195 -9.25 -3.51 -19.89
CA LYS A 195 -8.32 -2.40 -20.08
C LYS A 195 -7.34 -2.20 -18.92
N VAL A 196 -7.47 -2.99 -17.87
CA VAL A 196 -6.53 -2.95 -16.74
C VAL A 196 -5.18 -3.52 -17.18
N PRO A 197 -4.07 -2.79 -17.01
CA PRO A 197 -2.74 -3.34 -17.23
C PRO A 197 -2.50 -4.59 -16.40
N GLN A 198 -2.12 -5.71 -17.04
CA GLN A 198 -2.03 -7.01 -16.38
C GLN A 198 -0.65 -7.30 -15.80
N LYS A 199 0.39 -6.69 -16.38
CA LYS A 199 1.78 -6.91 -15.96
C LYS A 199 2.42 -5.61 -15.51
N PRO A 200 3.44 -5.66 -14.64
CA PRO A 200 4.15 -4.46 -14.21
C PRO A 200 4.68 -3.60 -15.37
N GLU A 201 5.16 -4.23 -16.43
CA GLU A 201 5.68 -3.55 -17.62
C GLU A 201 4.61 -2.85 -18.46
N ASP A 202 3.34 -3.22 -18.34
CA ASP A 202 2.22 -2.59 -19.05
C ASP A 202 1.83 -1.23 -18.42
N TRP A 203 2.25 -0.98 -17.19
CA TRP A 203 2.01 0.28 -16.52
C TRP A 203 2.96 1.38 -17.02
N PRO A 204 2.49 2.62 -17.12
CA PRO A 204 3.39 3.77 -17.34
C PRO A 204 4.53 3.79 -16.32
N PRO A 205 5.77 4.18 -16.70
CA PRO A 205 6.92 4.16 -15.79
C PRO A 205 6.68 4.86 -14.46
N TYR A 206 6.03 6.01 -14.46
CA TYR A 206 5.71 6.79 -13.26
C TYR A 206 4.66 6.13 -12.32
N LEU A 207 4.03 5.05 -12.76
CA LEU A 207 3.12 4.23 -11.94
C LEU A 207 3.76 2.92 -11.49
N ARG A 208 4.96 2.60 -11.94
CA ARG A 208 5.67 1.40 -11.48
C ARG A 208 6.30 1.68 -10.12
N ALA A 209 6.13 0.74 -9.18
CA ALA A 209 6.99 0.74 -8.01
C ALA A 209 8.42 0.52 -8.48
N PHE A 210 9.36 1.32 -7.97
CA PHE A 210 10.80 1.21 -8.30
C PHE A 210 11.17 1.39 -9.78
N ALA A 211 10.50 2.26 -10.51
CA ALA A 211 11.16 2.93 -11.62
C ALA A 211 12.32 3.74 -11.00
N LEU A 212 13.33 3.01 -10.52
CA LEU A 212 14.57 3.62 -10.05
C LEU A 212 15.21 4.25 -11.26
N GLU A 213 15.43 5.54 -11.18
CA GLU A 213 16.45 6.21 -11.97
C GLU A 213 17.76 5.46 -11.71
N ASP A 214 18.33 4.86 -12.74
CA ASP A 214 19.72 4.39 -12.77
C ASP A 214 20.68 5.55 -12.59
#